data_6f29c74c287e2483bdd939ff10599908
#
_entry.id   6f29c74c287e2483bdd939ff10599908
#
_cell.length_a   1.000
_cell.length_b   1.000
_cell.length_c   1.000
_cell.angle_alpha   90.00
_cell.angle_beta   90.00
_cell.angle_gamma   90.00
#
_symmetry.space_group_name_H-M   'P 1'
#
loop_
_entity.id
_entity.type
_entity.pdbx_description
1 polymer ?
#
loop_
_entity_poly.entity_id
_entity_poly.type
_entity_poly.pdbx_seq_one_letter_code
_entity_poly.pdbx_strand_id
1 'polypeptide(L)'
;VTDIVGVNIFPEVAEQETATPFIVYQLLSVAPEDTHDGPSTLDEVRFEFLCYADSYALAADLGSKVRGALDRVSGTYNGVNVESIQFNDVDIDTIDAPRRFAQVLTFTFRIKRDNVEIAQGTPVTGAKLGDLYDVDTTGVTDGQVIAYDAAAQEWQPADDAGGVTQLGQLTDVQFGQGGPESGDLLKYDGSEWT
;
A
#
# COMPACT_ATOMS: atom_id res chain seq x y z
N VAL A 1 -3.56 33.45 0.44
CA VAL A 1 -2.53 33.54 -0.60
C VAL A 1 -3.10 34.22 -1.84
N THR A 2 -4.26 33.79 -2.31
CA THR A 2 -4.93 34.38 -3.48
C THR A 2 -5.20 35.88 -3.37
N ASP A 3 -5.38 36.40 -2.16
CA ASP A 3 -5.57 37.85 -1.90
C ASP A 3 -4.34 38.69 -2.23
N ILE A 4 -3.17 38.05 -2.39
CA ILE A 4 -1.90 38.75 -2.67
C ILE A 4 -1.50 38.60 -4.13
N VAL A 5 -1.61 37.37 -4.67
CA VAL A 5 -1.17 37.05 -6.03
C VAL A 5 -2.33 36.94 -7.02
N GLY A 6 -3.57 37.02 -6.54
CA GLY A 6 -4.76 36.86 -7.38
C GLY A 6 -4.75 35.50 -8.08
N VAL A 7 -4.75 35.51 -9.41
CA VAL A 7 -4.68 34.30 -10.26
C VAL A 7 -3.26 33.94 -10.68
N ASN A 8 -2.24 34.62 -10.18
CA ASN A 8 -0.83 34.43 -10.57
C ASN A 8 -0.19 33.25 -9.82
N ILE A 9 -0.77 32.06 -9.97
CA ILE A 9 -0.25 30.80 -9.44
C ILE A 9 -0.18 29.82 -10.61
N PHE A 10 1.03 29.37 -10.94
CA PHE A 10 1.32 28.59 -12.14
C PHE A 10 1.92 27.22 -11.82
N PRO A 11 1.51 26.16 -12.50
CA PRO A 11 2.21 24.89 -12.47
C PRO A 11 3.49 24.96 -13.32
N GLU A 12 4.57 24.37 -12.84
CA GLU A 12 5.86 24.17 -13.52
C GLU A 12 6.55 25.46 -13.97
N VAL A 13 5.86 26.34 -14.70
CA VAL A 13 6.44 27.57 -15.25
C VAL A 13 5.42 28.70 -15.31
N ALA A 14 5.81 29.90 -14.97
CA ALA A 14 5.02 31.11 -15.21
C ALA A 14 5.16 31.59 -16.67
N GLU A 15 4.13 32.27 -17.17
CA GLU A 15 4.21 32.89 -18.46
C GLU A 15 5.34 33.95 -18.52
N GLN A 16 5.93 34.09 -19.68
CA GLN A 16 6.96 35.11 -19.89
C GLN A 16 6.38 36.52 -19.59
N GLU A 17 7.16 37.35 -18.90
CA GLU A 17 6.76 38.70 -18.46
C GLU A 17 5.66 38.76 -17.40
N THR A 18 5.35 37.64 -16.71
CA THR A 18 4.42 37.66 -15.57
C THR A 18 4.89 38.68 -14.53
N ALA A 19 3.98 39.58 -14.19
CA ALA A 19 4.24 40.59 -13.14
C ALA A 19 4.33 39.95 -11.76
N THR A 20 5.27 40.42 -10.94
CA THR A 20 5.39 40.03 -9.53
C THR A 20 4.32 40.71 -8.67
N PRO A 21 3.86 40.12 -7.56
CA PRO A 21 4.27 38.79 -7.06
C PRO A 21 3.51 37.66 -7.77
N PHE A 22 4.14 36.52 -7.91
CA PHE A 22 3.52 35.29 -8.40
C PHE A 22 4.13 34.06 -7.73
N ILE A 23 3.45 32.92 -7.85
CA ILE A 23 3.90 31.63 -7.30
C ILE A 23 4.00 30.63 -8.46
N VAL A 24 5.09 29.89 -8.49
CA VAL A 24 5.22 28.68 -9.30
C VAL A 24 5.27 27.49 -8.37
N TYR A 25 4.55 26.43 -8.67
CA TYR A 25 4.65 25.18 -7.93
C TYR A 25 5.10 24.04 -8.83
N GLN A 26 5.94 23.17 -8.31
CA GLN A 26 6.54 22.06 -9.05
C GLN A 26 6.40 20.76 -8.26
N LEU A 27 6.10 19.67 -8.97
CA LEU A 27 6.11 18.34 -8.41
C LEU A 27 7.54 17.81 -8.40
N LEU A 28 8.07 17.53 -7.20
CA LEU A 28 9.43 16.99 -7.06
C LEU A 28 9.46 15.47 -7.10
N SER A 29 8.53 14.83 -6.39
CA SER A 29 8.47 13.36 -6.33
C SER A 29 7.10 12.88 -5.87
N VAL A 30 6.79 11.65 -6.28
CA VAL A 30 5.68 10.85 -5.74
C VAL A 30 6.24 9.50 -5.35
N ALA A 31 6.00 9.08 -4.11
CA ALA A 31 6.42 7.79 -3.62
C ALA A 31 5.28 7.14 -2.81
N PRO A 32 4.99 5.86 -3.02
CA PRO A 32 4.04 5.17 -2.15
C PRO A 32 4.60 5.10 -0.72
N GLU A 33 3.73 5.33 0.26
CA GLU A 33 4.08 5.19 1.67
C GLU A 33 3.61 3.81 2.15
N ASP A 34 4.48 2.81 1.96
CA ASP A 34 4.17 1.45 2.39
C ASP A 34 4.33 1.30 3.90
N THR A 35 3.49 0.45 4.50
CA THR A 35 3.58 0.09 5.91
C THR A 35 4.38 -1.20 6.07
N HIS A 36 4.85 -1.48 7.29
CA HIS A 36 5.54 -2.73 7.60
C HIS A 36 4.67 -3.98 7.33
N ASP A 37 3.35 -3.83 7.41
CA ASP A 37 2.37 -4.92 7.24
C ASP A 37 1.87 -5.06 5.79
N GLY A 38 2.35 -4.22 4.87
CA GLY A 38 1.98 -4.28 3.46
C GLY A 38 1.80 -2.91 2.80
N PRO A 39 1.42 -2.90 1.51
CA PRO A 39 1.23 -1.68 0.76
C PRO A 39 0.09 -0.84 1.33
N SER A 40 0.30 0.46 1.35
CA SER A 40 -0.64 1.46 1.82
C SER A 40 -1.40 2.09 0.63
N THR A 41 -2.54 2.69 0.91
CA THR A 41 -3.26 3.53 -0.06
C THR A 41 -2.78 4.99 -0.03
N LEU A 42 -1.70 5.29 0.70
CA LEU A 42 -1.14 6.62 0.82
C LEU A 42 0.06 6.80 -0.09
N ASP A 43 0.14 7.99 -0.69
CA ASP A 43 1.33 8.47 -1.38
C ASP A 43 1.93 9.65 -0.63
N GLU A 44 3.25 9.66 -0.53
CA GLU A 44 4.04 10.82 -0.18
C GLU A 44 4.35 11.59 -1.46
N VAL A 45 3.80 12.80 -1.56
CA VAL A 45 3.98 13.69 -2.71
C VAL A 45 4.74 14.92 -2.27
N ARG A 46 5.88 15.21 -2.88
CA ARG A 46 6.68 16.38 -2.55
C ARG A 46 6.50 17.46 -3.60
N PHE A 47 6.15 18.66 -3.13
CA PHE A 47 6.03 19.86 -3.94
C PHE A 47 6.99 20.93 -3.48
N GLU A 48 7.44 21.71 -4.44
CA GLU A 48 8.17 22.94 -4.23
C GLU A 48 7.32 24.12 -4.68
N PHE A 49 7.33 25.19 -3.89
CA PHE A 49 6.63 26.45 -4.17
C PHE A 49 7.63 27.58 -4.21
N LEU A 50 7.79 28.20 -5.38
CA LEU A 50 8.67 29.32 -5.64
C LEU A 50 7.86 30.61 -5.61
N CYS A 51 8.08 31.40 -4.57
CA CYS A 51 7.35 32.65 -4.31
C CYS A 51 8.16 33.85 -4.82
N TYR A 52 7.86 34.31 -6.02
CA TYR A 52 8.60 35.39 -6.69
C TYR A 52 8.08 36.78 -6.34
N ALA A 53 9.01 37.71 -6.08
CA ALA A 53 8.71 39.10 -5.83
C ALA A 53 9.90 40.01 -6.23
N ASP A 54 9.64 41.33 -6.33
CA ASP A 54 10.67 42.33 -6.67
C ASP A 54 11.62 42.65 -5.52
N SER A 55 11.30 42.22 -4.31
CA SER A 55 12.18 42.37 -3.14
C SER A 55 12.17 41.15 -2.27
N TYR A 56 13.27 40.96 -1.56
CA TYR A 56 13.41 39.89 -0.57
C TYR A 56 12.30 39.88 0.48
N ALA A 57 11.96 41.07 1.01
CA ALA A 57 10.92 41.18 2.04
C ALA A 57 9.54 40.75 1.54
N LEU A 58 9.20 41.07 0.31
CA LEU A 58 7.93 40.65 -0.30
C LEU A 58 7.93 39.15 -0.62
N ALA A 59 9.06 38.59 -1.10
CA ALA A 59 9.17 37.15 -1.33
C ALA A 59 9.01 36.37 -0.01
N ALA A 60 9.66 36.85 1.07
CA ALA A 60 9.56 36.24 2.40
C ALA A 60 8.15 36.35 2.99
N ASP A 61 7.46 37.50 2.82
CA ASP A 61 6.07 37.66 3.25
C ASP A 61 5.14 36.70 2.50
N LEU A 62 5.31 36.60 1.18
CA LEU A 62 4.55 35.68 0.35
C LEU A 62 4.76 34.24 0.76
N GLY A 63 6.01 33.81 0.98
CA GLY A 63 6.34 32.47 1.44
C GLY A 63 5.77 32.16 2.82
N SER A 64 5.83 33.11 3.76
CA SER A 64 5.18 32.99 5.08
C SER A 64 3.68 32.74 4.97
N LYS A 65 3.01 33.39 4.03
CA LYS A 65 1.58 33.22 3.80
C LYS A 65 1.25 31.88 3.12
N VAL A 66 2.09 31.41 2.19
CA VAL A 66 2.00 30.07 1.62
C VAL A 66 2.15 29.02 2.71
N ARG A 67 3.16 29.16 3.57
CA ARG A 67 3.35 28.27 4.70
C ARG A 67 2.17 28.28 5.65
N GLY A 68 1.67 29.44 6.03
CA GLY A 68 0.49 29.55 6.90
C GLY A 68 -0.79 28.97 6.31
N ALA A 69 -0.90 28.93 4.97
CA ALA A 69 -2.05 28.37 4.28
C ALA A 69 -1.95 26.83 4.09
N LEU A 70 -0.76 26.26 4.04
CA LEU A 70 -0.56 24.86 3.69
C LEU A 70 -0.10 23.99 4.87
N ASP A 71 0.76 24.51 5.75
CA ASP A 71 1.35 23.70 6.82
C ASP A 71 0.27 23.15 7.77
N ARG A 72 0.31 21.84 8.02
CA ARG A 72 -0.61 21.08 8.89
C ARG A 72 -2.07 21.09 8.45
N VAL A 73 -2.33 21.36 7.20
CA VAL A 73 -3.68 21.30 6.62
C VAL A 73 -4.02 19.86 6.22
N SER A 74 -5.29 19.50 6.36
CA SER A 74 -5.86 18.25 5.89
C SER A 74 -7.28 18.51 5.35
N GLY A 75 -7.80 17.59 4.54
CA GLY A 75 -9.15 17.72 3.99
C GLY A 75 -9.27 17.14 2.58
N THR A 76 -10.45 17.26 2.00
CA THR A 76 -10.71 16.84 0.62
C THR A 76 -10.82 18.05 -0.29
N TYR A 77 -9.99 18.12 -1.31
CA TYR A 77 -9.91 19.22 -2.26
C TYR A 77 -10.12 18.69 -3.68
N ASN A 78 -11.19 19.11 -4.34
CA ASN A 78 -11.58 18.64 -5.67
C ASN A 78 -11.59 17.11 -5.81
N GLY A 79 -12.05 16.40 -4.79
CA GLY A 79 -12.08 14.94 -4.78
C GLY A 79 -10.78 14.27 -4.31
N VAL A 80 -9.69 15.02 -4.14
CA VAL A 80 -8.42 14.49 -3.62
C VAL A 80 -8.40 14.57 -2.10
N ASN A 81 -8.24 13.44 -1.43
CA ASN A 81 -8.13 13.38 0.01
C ASN A 81 -6.67 13.60 0.44
N VAL A 82 -6.42 14.72 1.09
CA VAL A 82 -5.13 15.10 1.66
C VAL A 82 -5.18 14.82 3.15
N GLU A 83 -4.43 13.82 3.61
CA GLU A 83 -4.39 13.46 5.03
C GLU A 83 -3.58 14.44 5.86
N SER A 84 -2.48 14.91 5.31
CA SER A 84 -1.66 15.93 5.96
C SER A 84 -0.76 16.64 4.95
N ILE A 85 -0.42 17.89 5.26
CA ILE A 85 0.60 18.66 4.57
C ILE A 85 1.64 19.06 5.62
N GLN A 86 2.89 18.77 5.35
CA GLN A 86 4.01 19.09 6.22
C GLN A 86 4.99 20.02 5.52
N PHE A 87 5.29 21.14 6.14
CA PHE A 87 6.40 22.00 5.73
C PHE A 87 7.74 21.31 6.04
N ASN A 88 8.64 21.27 5.06
CA ASN A 88 9.94 20.62 5.19
C ASN A 88 11.07 21.63 5.32
N ASP A 89 11.18 22.54 4.36
CA ASP A 89 12.32 23.43 4.27
C ASP A 89 11.98 24.74 3.54
N VAL A 90 12.85 25.74 3.72
CA VAL A 90 12.80 27.01 3.01
C VAL A 90 14.21 27.39 2.55
N ASP A 91 14.32 27.79 1.30
CA ASP A 91 15.53 28.33 0.71
C ASP A 91 15.23 29.67 0.01
N ILE A 92 16.26 30.35 -0.42
CA ILE A 92 16.17 31.63 -1.11
C ILE A 92 16.97 31.54 -2.39
N ASP A 93 16.30 31.86 -3.49
CA ASP A 93 16.92 31.99 -4.80
C ASP A 93 16.86 33.45 -5.30
N THR A 94 17.80 33.82 -6.12
CA THR A 94 17.87 35.16 -6.73
C THR A 94 18.10 35.04 -8.22
N ILE A 95 17.18 35.61 -8.99
CA ILE A 95 17.30 35.71 -10.44
C ILE A 95 17.84 37.10 -10.78
N ASP A 96 18.93 37.18 -11.53
CA ASP A 96 19.65 38.43 -11.78
C ASP A 96 19.11 39.25 -12.97
N ALA A 97 18.38 38.61 -13.90
CA ALA A 97 17.89 39.34 -15.09
C ALA A 97 16.49 38.87 -15.53
N PRO A 98 15.43 39.63 -15.27
CA PRO A 98 15.32 40.78 -14.35
C PRO A 98 15.52 40.37 -12.90
N ARG A 99 16.05 41.28 -12.07
CA ARG A 99 16.34 40.98 -10.69
C ARG A 99 15.04 40.66 -9.93
N ARG A 100 14.91 39.42 -9.52
CA ARG A 100 13.78 38.91 -8.73
C ARG A 100 14.30 38.08 -7.56
N PHE A 101 13.52 38.04 -6.49
CA PHE A 101 13.80 37.20 -5.34
C PHE A 101 12.74 36.10 -5.31
N ALA A 102 13.18 34.87 -5.09
CA ALA A 102 12.29 33.76 -4.85
C ALA A 102 12.52 33.20 -3.46
N GLN A 103 11.46 33.08 -2.69
CA GLN A 103 11.48 32.18 -1.54
C GLN A 103 10.95 30.83 -1.96
N VAL A 104 11.78 29.82 -1.77
CA VAL A 104 11.50 28.44 -2.19
C VAL A 104 11.08 27.63 -0.96
N LEU A 105 9.88 27.07 -0.97
CA LEU A 105 9.34 26.29 0.13
C LEU A 105 9.08 24.87 -0.34
N THR A 106 9.56 23.90 0.41
CA THR A 106 9.29 22.49 0.13
C THR A 106 8.28 21.93 1.12
N PHE A 107 7.31 21.21 0.60
CA PHE A 107 6.27 20.53 1.38
C PHE A 107 6.16 19.06 1.01
N THR A 108 5.79 18.25 1.99
CA THR A 108 5.36 16.88 1.80
C THR A 108 3.86 16.78 2.04
N PHE A 109 3.14 16.23 1.06
CA PHE A 109 1.72 15.94 1.12
C PHE A 109 1.54 14.44 1.27
N ARG A 110 0.74 14.02 2.22
CA ARG A 110 0.24 12.64 2.29
C ARG A 110 -1.14 12.60 1.66
N ILE A 111 -1.23 11.96 0.52
CA ILE A 111 -2.44 11.94 -0.30
C ILE A 111 -2.96 10.51 -0.35
N LYS A 112 -4.25 10.34 -0.05
CA LYS A 112 -4.90 9.05 -0.24
C LYS A 112 -5.16 8.85 -1.72
N ARG A 113 -4.65 7.74 -2.26
CA ARG A 113 -4.99 7.30 -3.61
C ARG A 113 -6.44 6.85 -3.64
N ASP A 114 -7.31 7.62 -4.30
CA ASP A 114 -8.65 7.15 -4.61
C ASP A 114 -8.53 6.19 -5.81
N ASN A 115 -9.06 4.97 -5.67
CA ASN A 115 -9.15 3.96 -6.72
C ASN A 115 -7.83 3.36 -7.25
N VAL A 116 -6.77 3.33 -6.48
CA VAL A 116 -5.90 2.19 -6.64
C VAL A 116 -6.63 1.02 -5.97
N GLU A 117 -7.41 0.27 -6.73
CA GLU A 117 -7.45 -1.15 -6.49
C GLU A 117 -5.98 -1.57 -6.50
N ILE A 118 -5.35 -1.55 -5.33
CA ILE A 118 -4.18 -2.36 -5.14
C ILE A 118 -4.74 -3.73 -5.46
N ALA A 119 -4.27 -4.32 -6.55
CA ALA A 119 -4.43 -5.74 -6.81
C ALA A 119 -3.55 -6.50 -5.79
N GLN A 120 -3.68 -6.17 -4.54
CA GLN A 120 -3.66 -7.11 -3.46
C GLN A 120 -4.89 -7.92 -3.74
N GLY A 121 -4.68 -9.18 -4.06
CA GLY A 121 -5.76 -10.11 -3.94
C GLY A 121 -6.49 -9.70 -2.68
N THR A 122 -7.70 -9.17 -2.83
CA THR A 122 -8.56 -8.80 -1.71
C THR A 122 -8.26 -9.82 -0.63
N PRO A 123 -7.89 -9.44 0.61
CA PRO A 123 -7.90 -10.41 1.68
C PRO A 123 -9.31 -10.93 1.61
N VAL A 124 -9.44 -12.17 1.16
CA VAL A 124 -10.75 -12.76 0.83
C VAL A 124 -11.39 -13.02 2.18
N THR A 125 -11.80 -11.92 2.82
CA THR A 125 -12.50 -11.92 4.09
C THR A 125 -13.86 -12.56 3.79
N GLY A 126 -13.89 -13.89 3.95
CA GLY A 126 -15.05 -14.71 3.63
C GLY A 126 -15.03 -15.38 2.26
N ALA A 127 -13.95 -15.34 1.47
CA ALA A 127 -13.84 -16.23 0.33
C ALA A 127 -13.84 -17.66 0.79
N LYS A 128 -14.74 -18.41 0.24
CA LYS A 128 -14.79 -19.85 0.39
C LYS A 128 -13.82 -20.46 -0.62
N LEU A 129 -13.37 -21.66 -0.35
CA LEU A 129 -12.50 -22.42 -1.27
C LEU A 129 -13.10 -22.53 -2.68
N GLY A 130 -14.43 -22.67 -2.77
CA GLY A 130 -15.18 -22.72 -4.03
C GLY A 130 -15.31 -21.39 -4.79
N ASP A 131 -14.80 -20.27 -4.25
CA ASP A 131 -14.72 -19.00 -4.97
C ASP A 131 -13.43 -18.89 -5.81
N LEU A 132 -12.52 -19.86 -5.70
CA LEU A 132 -11.30 -19.94 -6.51
C LEU A 132 -11.66 -20.53 -7.89
N TYR A 133 -11.04 -19.97 -8.94
CA TYR A 133 -11.34 -20.30 -10.33
C TYR A 133 -11.11 -21.79 -10.70
N ASP A 134 -10.15 -22.43 -10.05
CA ASP A 134 -9.70 -23.78 -10.31
C ASP A 134 -10.11 -24.78 -9.22
N VAL A 135 -11.09 -24.43 -8.40
CA VAL A 135 -11.60 -25.29 -7.31
C VAL A 135 -13.10 -25.51 -7.47
N ASP A 136 -13.48 -26.74 -7.75
CA ASP A 136 -14.89 -27.16 -7.71
C ASP A 136 -15.20 -27.76 -6.33
N THR A 137 -16.13 -27.16 -5.62
CA THR A 137 -16.65 -27.68 -4.36
C THR A 137 -18.08 -28.21 -4.47
N THR A 138 -18.55 -28.41 -5.69
CA THR A 138 -19.92 -28.89 -5.93
C THR A 138 -20.08 -30.31 -5.40
N GLY A 139 -21.05 -30.50 -4.53
CA GLY A 139 -21.36 -31.81 -3.99
C GLY A 139 -20.43 -32.34 -2.91
N VAL A 140 -19.52 -31.49 -2.37
CA VAL A 140 -18.65 -31.89 -1.25
C VAL A 140 -19.46 -32.39 -0.04
N THR A 141 -19.05 -33.50 0.50
CA THR A 141 -19.65 -34.13 1.70
C THR A 141 -18.65 -34.18 2.84
N ASP A 142 -19.15 -34.37 4.07
CA ASP A 142 -18.31 -34.49 5.26
C ASP A 142 -17.29 -35.63 5.13
N GLY A 143 -16.04 -35.37 5.49
CA GLY A 143 -14.93 -36.32 5.42
C GLY A 143 -14.20 -36.38 4.08
N GLN A 144 -14.63 -35.62 3.06
CA GLN A 144 -13.89 -35.52 1.81
C GLN A 144 -12.73 -34.53 1.89
N VAL A 145 -11.72 -34.75 1.07
CA VAL A 145 -10.57 -33.87 0.83
C VAL A 145 -10.71 -33.24 -0.56
N ILE A 146 -9.97 -32.15 -0.79
CA ILE A 146 -9.82 -31.59 -2.13
C ILE A 146 -8.56 -32.18 -2.76
N ALA A 147 -8.72 -32.84 -3.90
CA ALA A 147 -7.63 -33.43 -4.69
C ALA A 147 -7.60 -32.84 -6.09
N TYR A 148 -6.39 -32.71 -6.64
CA TYR A 148 -6.22 -32.20 -8.00
C TYR A 148 -6.53 -33.27 -9.03
N ASP A 149 -7.50 -33.02 -9.93
CA ASP A 149 -7.79 -33.85 -11.09
C ASP A 149 -7.01 -33.30 -12.30
N ALA A 150 -6.00 -34.04 -12.70
CA ALA A 150 -5.14 -33.65 -13.84
C ALA A 150 -5.88 -33.70 -15.20
N ALA A 151 -6.95 -34.45 -15.33
CA ALA A 151 -7.75 -34.51 -16.54
C ALA A 151 -8.71 -33.31 -16.67
N ALA A 152 -9.31 -32.91 -15.56
CA ALA A 152 -10.15 -31.72 -15.47
C ALA A 152 -9.35 -30.43 -15.34
N GLN A 153 -8.08 -30.52 -14.88
CA GLN A 153 -7.19 -29.40 -14.53
C GLN A 153 -7.76 -28.50 -13.41
N GLU A 154 -8.45 -29.11 -12.46
CA GLU A 154 -9.05 -28.39 -11.33
C GLU A 154 -8.99 -29.22 -10.04
N TRP A 155 -9.18 -28.56 -8.91
CA TRP A 155 -9.27 -29.19 -7.59
C TRP A 155 -10.70 -29.58 -7.31
N GLN A 156 -10.94 -30.88 -7.07
CA GLN A 156 -12.28 -31.45 -6.87
C GLN A 156 -12.38 -32.19 -5.54
N PRO A 157 -13.61 -32.32 -4.98
CA PRO A 157 -13.86 -33.19 -3.87
C PRO A 157 -13.52 -34.64 -4.21
N ALA A 158 -12.74 -35.27 -3.37
CA ALA A 158 -12.40 -36.68 -3.48
C ALA A 158 -12.57 -37.35 -2.12
N ASP A 159 -12.95 -38.61 -2.14
CA ASP A 159 -12.91 -39.37 -0.91
C ASP A 159 -11.46 -39.43 -0.41
N ASP A 160 -11.28 -39.17 0.90
CA ASP A 160 -9.98 -39.42 1.49
C ASP A 160 -9.63 -40.90 1.24
N ALA A 161 -8.66 -41.13 0.36
CA ALA A 161 -8.21 -42.48 0.01
C ALA A 161 -7.61 -43.26 1.20
N GLY A 162 -8.03 -42.84 2.39
CA GLY A 162 -7.68 -43.44 3.65
C GLY A 162 -6.30 -43.00 4.08
N GLY A 163 -6.24 -41.85 4.65
CA GLY A 163 -5.25 -41.64 5.68
C GLY A 163 -5.39 -42.76 6.69
N VAL A 164 -4.27 -43.33 7.08
CA VAL A 164 -4.21 -44.45 8.01
C VAL A 164 -5.03 -44.12 9.28
N THR A 165 -6.17 -44.68 9.43
CA THR A 165 -7.09 -44.43 10.55
C THR A 165 -6.75 -45.25 11.78
N GLN A 166 -5.86 -46.23 11.60
CA GLN A 166 -5.40 -47.13 12.67
C GLN A 166 -3.88 -47.33 12.52
N LEU A 167 -3.19 -47.36 13.68
CA LEU A 167 -1.73 -47.58 13.72
C LEU A 167 -1.28 -48.84 12.96
N GLY A 168 -2.09 -49.90 13.00
CA GLY A 168 -1.80 -51.17 12.30
C GLY A 168 -1.86 -51.10 10.77
N GLN A 169 -2.26 -49.97 10.21
CA GLN A 169 -2.25 -49.74 8.76
C GLN A 169 -0.95 -49.05 8.30
N LEU A 170 -0.13 -48.58 9.21
CA LEU A 170 1.19 -48.06 8.91
C LEU A 170 2.12 -49.24 8.57
N THR A 171 2.94 -49.08 7.52
CA THR A 171 3.83 -50.12 7.06
C THR A 171 5.04 -50.35 7.97
N ASP A 172 5.30 -49.39 8.85
CA ASP A 172 6.42 -49.41 9.80
C ASP A 172 5.93 -49.67 11.25
N VAL A 173 4.68 -50.06 11.43
CA VAL A 173 4.09 -50.44 12.73
C VAL A 173 3.65 -51.89 12.69
N GLN A 174 4.19 -52.71 13.57
CA GLN A 174 3.79 -54.09 13.73
C GLN A 174 3.21 -54.34 15.15
N PHE A 175 2.06 -54.97 15.20
CA PHE A 175 1.50 -55.44 16.43
C PHE A 175 1.71 -56.98 16.55
N GLY A 176 2.07 -57.40 17.73
CA GLY A 176 2.12 -58.85 18.04
C GLY A 176 0.76 -59.55 17.83
N GLN A 177 0.76 -60.89 17.83
CA GLN A 177 -0.48 -61.66 17.73
C GLN A 177 -1.43 -61.33 18.90
N GLY A 178 -2.56 -60.70 18.58
CA GLY A 178 -3.56 -60.28 19.54
C GLY A 178 -3.95 -58.82 19.48
N GLY A 179 -3.15 -57.99 18.82
CA GLY A 179 -3.33 -56.54 18.77
C GLY A 179 -2.97 -55.84 20.09
N PRO A 180 -3.03 -54.51 20.12
CA PRO A 180 -2.66 -53.73 21.28
C PRO A 180 -3.71 -53.86 22.40
N GLU A 181 -3.25 -53.99 23.65
CA GLU A 181 -4.07 -54.04 24.86
C GLU A 181 -3.93 -52.74 25.69
N SER A 182 -4.82 -52.58 26.66
CA SER A 182 -4.75 -51.37 27.51
C SER A 182 -3.47 -51.36 28.35
N GLY A 183 -2.63 -50.36 28.13
CA GLY A 183 -1.35 -50.19 28.80
C GLY A 183 -0.13 -50.52 27.93
N ASP A 184 -0.34 -51.07 26.75
CA ASP A 184 0.76 -51.27 25.80
C ASP A 184 1.36 -49.97 25.32
N LEU A 185 2.67 -49.99 25.14
CA LEU A 185 3.44 -48.83 24.65
C LEU A 185 4.10 -49.18 23.32
N LEU A 186 3.91 -48.32 22.37
CA LEU A 186 4.61 -48.40 21.09
C LEU A 186 6.10 -48.12 21.31
N LYS A 187 6.98 -49.03 20.87
CA LYS A 187 8.42 -48.92 21.04
C LYS A 187 9.14 -49.09 19.68
N TYR A 188 10.09 -48.19 19.42
CA TYR A 188 10.92 -48.31 18.23
C TYR A 188 12.11 -49.20 18.48
N ASP A 189 12.32 -50.25 17.65
CA ASP A 189 13.40 -51.21 17.79
C ASP A 189 14.66 -50.87 16.97
N GLY A 190 14.61 -49.78 16.17
CA GLY A 190 15.67 -49.34 15.26
C GLY A 190 15.33 -49.54 13.80
N SER A 191 14.26 -50.23 13.45
CA SER A 191 13.72 -50.43 12.13
C SER A 191 12.23 -50.18 12.00
N GLU A 192 11.45 -50.59 13.02
CA GLU A 192 9.99 -50.47 13.06
C GLU A 192 9.46 -50.22 14.46
N TRP A 193 8.21 -49.81 14.56
CA TRP A 193 7.52 -49.63 15.81
C TRP A 193 6.75 -50.90 16.21
N THR A 194 6.99 -51.44 17.40
CA THR A 194 6.38 -52.65 17.90
C THR A 194 5.73 -52.47 19.27
#